data_d27de6f8a93fc0ed2ad47c1eb52e818b
#
_entry.id   d27de6f8a93fc0ed2ad47c1eb52e818b
#
_cell.length_a   1.000
_cell.length_b   1.000
_cell.length_c   1.000
_cell.angle_alpha   90.00
_cell.angle_beta   90.00
_cell.angle_gamma   90.00
#
_symmetry.space_group_name_H-M   'P 1'
#
loop_
_entity.id
_entity.type
_entity.pdbx_description
1 polymer ?
#
loop_
_entity_poly.entity_id
_entity_poly.type
_entity_poly.pdbx_seq_one_letter_code
_entity_poly.pdbx_strand_id
1 'polypeptide(L)'
;MRALVTLLAGLAFALPVQAKLTVGIALHPYYSYVAQVAGEKATILPLVDAGFNPHNYQAQPQDMRRLAEMDAFVVNGVGHDDFAMQVIQAANRPDLKVIYANAEVAVLPAMGSAVGDSAVNAHTFVGINTTIQKLYTIARELGELDPENARTYRKNARTFAGKLRAMKQKALTDIAELDTSGIKVATTHNAYGYLLQEFGIGVDAVIEPAHGVEPSASQLQGTIDRIKASGINVLFYELDMPNRFVDTIEAATGVQLYQFSHMTHGPFEADKVEREMQSNLDTLVEAIRYAAQDGKA
;
A
#
# COMPACT_ATOMS: atom_id res chain seq x y z
N MET A 1 -12.67 10.85 78.97
CA MET A 1 -12.30 10.00 77.81
C MET A 1 -12.53 10.79 76.51
N ARG A 2 -11.46 11.29 75.87
CA ARG A 2 -11.54 12.00 74.62
C ARG A 2 -11.13 11.03 73.53
N ALA A 3 -12.03 10.69 72.63
CA ALA A 3 -11.75 9.86 71.47
C ALA A 3 -11.09 10.69 70.34
N LEU A 4 -9.87 10.29 70.00
CA LEU A 4 -9.12 10.89 68.87
C LEU A 4 -9.58 10.21 67.58
N VAL A 5 -10.30 10.94 66.72
CA VAL A 5 -10.66 10.48 65.40
C VAL A 5 -9.54 10.84 64.41
N THR A 6 -8.78 9.84 63.98
CA THR A 6 -7.72 10.00 62.99
C THR A 6 -8.34 9.95 61.60
N LEU A 7 -8.38 11.09 60.91
CA LEU A 7 -8.85 11.20 59.53
C LEU A 7 -7.71 10.76 58.57
N LEU A 8 -7.79 9.56 57.99
CA LEU A 8 -6.89 9.14 56.93
C LEU A 8 -7.33 9.84 55.63
N ALA A 9 -6.59 10.86 55.22
CA ALA A 9 -6.73 11.46 53.89
C ALA A 9 -6.06 10.55 52.86
N GLY A 10 -6.86 9.82 52.09
CA GLY A 10 -6.37 9.04 50.93
C GLY A 10 -5.92 9.97 49.81
N LEU A 11 -4.60 10.06 49.59
CA LEU A 11 -4.07 10.69 48.38
C LEU A 11 -4.43 9.79 47.16
N ALA A 12 -5.43 10.16 46.41
CA ALA A 12 -5.68 9.60 45.09
C ALA A 12 -4.56 10.12 44.13
N PHE A 13 -3.59 9.28 43.82
CA PHE A 13 -2.64 9.55 42.76
C PHE A 13 -3.42 9.48 41.42
N ALA A 14 -3.77 10.61 40.86
CA ALA A 14 -4.19 10.72 39.48
C ALA A 14 -2.97 10.35 38.61
N LEU A 15 -2.96 9.15 38.03
CA LEU A 15 -1.98 8.80 37.02
C LEU A 15 -2.18 9.77 35.84
N PRO A 16 -1.12 10.39 35.35
CA PRO A 16 -1.25 11.23 34.15
C PRO A 16 -1.80 10.37 33.01
N VAL A 17 -2.95 10.74 32.50
CA VAL A 17 -3.45 10.19 31.23
C VAL A 17 -2.48 10.69 30.17
N GLN A 18 -1.58 9.84 29.73
CA GLN A 18 -0.69 10.16 28.64
C GLN A 18 -1.54 10.39 27.38
N ALA A 19 -1.39 11.56 26.75
CA ALA A 19 -2.07 11.85 25.51
C ALA A 19 -1.66 10.81 24.45
N LYS A 20 -2.63 10.32 23.69
CA LYS A 20 -2.34 9.41 22.56
C LYS A 20 -1.49 10.14 21.53
N LEU A 21 -0.52 9.42 20.94
CA LEU A 21 0.21 9.93 19.79
C LEU A 21 -0.74 10.25 18.62
N THR A 22 -0.53 11.38 17.97
CA THR A 22 -1.14 11.68 16.68
C THR A 22 -0.16 11.28 15.57
N VAL A 23 -0.51 10.23 14.82
CA VAL A 23 0.34 9.69 13.76
C VAL A 23 -0.24 10.06 12.40
N GLY A 24 0.51 10.89 11.68
CA GLY A 24 0.17 11.28 10.32
C GLY A 24 0.51 10.20 9.29
N ILE A 25 -0.19 10.20 8.17
CA ILE A 25 0.09 9.31 7.02
C ILE A 25 0.10 10.10 5.71
N ALA A 26 1.04 9.76 4.82
CA ALA A 26 1.15 10.38 3.51
C ALA A 26 0.21 9.76 2.47
N LEU A 27 0.13 8.43 2.42
CA LEU A 27 -0.65 7.69 1.42
C LEU A 27 -1.74 6.85 2.08
N HIS A 28 -2.81 6.63 1.34
CA HIS A 28 -4.02 5.97 1.81
C HIS A 28 -3.78 4.60 2.49
N PRO A 29 -2.99 3.64 1.93
CA PRO A 29 -2.77 2.33 2.56
C PRO A 29 -2.12 2.40 3.94
N TYR A 30 -1.36 3.46 4.22
CA TYR A 30 -0.69 3.66 5.50
C TYR A 30 -1.65 3.89 6.66
N TYR A 31 -2.88 4.36 6.38
CA TYR A 31 -3.93 4.41 7.41
C TYR A 31 -4.16 3.03 8.02
N SER A 32 -4.38 2.02 7.17
CA SER A 32 -4.59 0.65 7.61
C SER A 32 -3.35 0.09 8.33
N TYR A 33 -2.13 0.35 7.84
CA TYR A 33 -0.90 -0.12 8.50
C TYR A 33 -0.75 0.45 9.90
N VAL A 34 -0.91 1.77 10.05
CA VAL A 34 -0.82 2.42 11.36
C VAL A 34 -1.94 1.95 12.28
N ALA A 35 -3.18 1.81 11.77
CA ALA A 35 -4.31 1.31 12.54
C ALA A 35 -4.06 -0.11 13.06
N GLN A 36 -3.54 -1.00 12.21
CA GLN A 36 -3.22 -2.38 12.60
C GLN A 36 -2.05 -2.46 13.59
N VAL A 37 -1.08 -1.55 13.52
CA VAL A 37 0.06 -1.52 14.44
C VAL A 37 -0.29 -0.84 15.75
N ALA A 38 -0.85 0.35 15.69
CA ALA A 38 -1.09 1.17 16.89
C ALA A 38 -2.37 0.79 17.64
N GLY A 39 -3.40 0.31 16.93
CA GLY A 39 -4.72 0.08 17.52
C GLY A 39 -5.26 1.37 18.14
N GLU A 40 -5.75 1.27 19.35
CA GLU A 40 -6.29 2.42 20.09
C GLU A 40 -5.21 3.31 20.76
N LYS A 41 -3.93 3.00 20.58
CA LYS A 41 -2.81 3.71 21.23
C LYS A 41 -2.40 4.98 20.51
N ALA A 42 -2.85 5.17 19.27
CA ALA A 42 -2.62 6.39 18.52
C ALA A 42 -3.91 6.89 17.85
N THR A 43 -3.96 8.19 17.57
CA THR A 43 -4.91 8.80 16.65
C THR A 43 -4.24 8.88 15.29
N ILE A 44 -4.93 8.50 14.22
CA ILE A 44 -4.39 8.56 12.87
C ILE A 44 -4.96 9.79 12.17
N LEU A 45 -4.09 10.62 11.65
CA LEU A 45 -4.46 11.85 10.97
C LEU A 45 -3.91 11.83 9.53
N PRO A 46 -4.74 11.57 8.50
CA PRO A 46 -4.30 11.68 7.12
C PRO A 46 -3.88 13.11 6.77
N LEU A 47 -2.74 13.28 6.10
CA LEU A 47 -2.29 14.59 5.64
C LEU A 47 -3.25 15.16 4.62
N VAL A 48 -3.78 14.32 3.75
CA VAL A 48 -4.68 14.66 2.65
C VAL A 48 -5.98 13.87 2.78
N ASP A 49 -7.09 14.44 2.34
CA ASP A 49 -8.39 13.76 2.35
C ASP A 49 -8.40 12.56 1.38
N ALA A 50 -9.30 11.61 1.60
CA ALA A 50 -9.42 10.43 0.75
C ALA A 50 -9.78 10.81 -0.71
N GLY A 51 -9.31 10.00 -1.66
CA GLY A 51 -9.64 10.17 -3.08
C GLY A 51 -8.69 11.07 -3.86
N PHE A 52 -7.60 11.56 -3.26
CA PHE A 52 -6.58 12.27 -4.03
C PHE A 52 -5.72 11.31 -4.86
N ASN A 53 -5.21 11.80 -6.00
CA ASN A 53 -4.23 11.07 -6.80
C ASN A 53 -2.81 11.52 -6.39
N PRO A 54 -1.98 10.63 -5.81
CA PRO A 54 -0.64 10.99 -5.34
C PRO A 54 0.33 11.40 -6.45
N HIS A 55 0.09 10.98 -7.70
CA HIS A 55 0.97 11.28 -8.83
C HIS A 55 0.92 12.74 -9.28
N ASN A 56 -0.15 13.47 -8.96
CA ASN A 56 -0.34 14.87 -9.38
C ASN A 56 -0.79 15.79 -8.25
N TYR A 57 -0.80 15.32 -7.01
CA TYR A 57 -1.19 16.13 -5.87
C TYR A 57 -0.16 17.24 -5.59
N GLN A 58 -0.66 18.44 -5.32
CA GLN A 58 0.13 19.58 -4.88
C GLN A 58 -0.23 19.95 -3.45
N ALA A 59 0.80 20.17 -2.62
CA ALA A 59 0.63 20.55 -1.23
C ALA A 59 -0.24 21.82 -1.06
N GLN A 60 -1.15 21.79 -0.09
CA GLN A 60 -2.09 22.85 0.22
C GLN A 60 -1.78 23.47 1.60
N PRO A 61 -2.19 24.72 1.86
CA PRO A 61 -2.01 25.34 3.18
C PRO A 61 -2.67 24.58 4.34
N GLN A 62 -3.72 23.80 4.07
CA GLN A 62 -4.36 22.95 5.08
C GLN A 62 -3.47 21.79 5.51
N ASP A 63 -2.62 21.27 4.62
CA ASP A 63 -1.72 20.17 4.93
C ASP A 63 -0.68 20.58 5.98
N MET A 64 -0.21 21.84 5.90
CA MET A 64 0.66 22.44 6.91
C MET A 64 -0.01 22.50 8.29
N ARG A 65 -1.30 22.84 8.34
CA ARG A 65 -2.05 22.86 9.60
C ARG A 65 -2.21 21.45 10.18
N ARG A 66 -2.56 20.47 9.33
CA ARG A 66 -2.67 19.06 9.76
C ARG A 66 -1.33 18.52 10.26
N LEU A 67 -0.24 18.81 9.55
CA LEU A 67 1.10 18.39 9.97
C LEU A 67 1.49 18.95 11.33
N ALA A 68 1.05 20.17 11.66
CA ALA A 68 1.32 20.80 12.95
C ALA A 68 0.71 20.04 14.16
N GLU A 69 -0.31 19.24 13.93
CA GLU A 69 -0.99 18.43 14.95
C GLU A 69 -0.37 17.05 15.16
N MET A 70 0.65 16.67 14.37
CA MET A 70 1.23 15.33 14.37
C MET A 70 2.48 15.23 15.24
N ASP A 71 2.62 14.12 15.96
CA ASP A 71 3.81 13.73 16.72
C ASP A 71 4.75 12.88 15.87
N ALA A 72 4.18 12.05 15.00
CA ALA A 72 4.92 11.25 14.02
C ALA A 72 4.24 11.30 12.66
N PHE A 73 5.00 11.08 11.60
CA PHE A 73 4.48 11.07 10.23
C PHE A 73 5.07 9.93 9.42
N VAL A 74 4.21 9.04 8.92
CA VAL A 74 4.61 7.86 8.14
C VAL A 74 4.57 8.19 6.66
N VAL A 75 5.74 8.05 6.02
CA VAL A 75 5.95 8.30 4.59
C VAL A 75 6.30 7.01 3.85
N ASN A 76 5.95 6.96 2.56
CA ASN A 76 6.44 5.94 1.65
C ASN A 76 7.98 6.10 1.47
N GLY A 77 8.42 7.31 1.16
CA GLY A 77 9.83 7.69 1.12
C GLY A 77 10.62 7.12 -0.07
N VAL A 78 9.90 6.54 -1.04
CA VAL A 78 10.47 6.02 -2.31
C VAL A 78 9.65 6.50 -3.52
N GLY A 79 8.97 7.64 -3.37
CA GLY A 79 8.07 8.24 -4.35
C GLY A 79 6.60 8.13 -3.97
N HIS A 80 5.72 8.79 -4.73
CA HIS A 80 4.28 9.00 -4.54
C HIS A 80 3.93 9.94 -3.39
N ASP A 81 4.85 10.27 -2.51
CA ASP A 81 4.65 11.18 -1.38
C ASP A 81 5.62 12.38 -1.37
N ASP A 82 6.12 12.76 -2.55
CA ASP A 82 7.00 13.92 -2.70
C ASP A 82 6.33 15.21 -2.22
N PHE A 83 5.01 15.34 -2.41
CA PHE A 83 4.21 16.44 -1.87
C PHE A 83 4.29 16.52 -0.35
N ALA A 84 4.26 15.38 0.34
CA ALA A 84 4.35 15.30 1.79
C ALA A 84 5.75 15.70 2.27
N MET A 85 6.80 15.29 1.55
CA MET A 85 8.17 15.71 1.85
C MET A 85 8.34 17.23 1.72
N GLN A 86 7.68 17.87 0.74
CA GLN A 86 7.67 19.33 0.62
C GLN A 86 7.00 20.01 1.82
N VAL A 87 5.86 19.45 2.29
CA VAL A 87 5.16 19.96 3.49
C VAL A 87 6.02 19.82 4.73
N ILE A 88 6.66 18.66 4.96
CA ILE A 88 7.57 18.40 6.08
C ILE A 88 8.72 19.41 6.06
N GLN A 89 9.35 19.59 4.92
CA GLN A 89 10.47 20.53 4.76
C GLN A 89 10.06 21.98 5.03
N ALA A 90 8.90 22.40 4.49
CA ALA A 90 8.38 23.76 4.69
C ALA A 90 7.94 24.00 6.14
N ALA A 91 7.45 22.99 6.85
CA ALA A 91 7.03 23.10 8.24
C ALA A 91 8.19 23.32 9.21
N ASN A 92 9.40 22.91 8.84
CA ASN A 92 10.63 23.03 9.64
C ASN A 92 10.41 22.60 11.11
N ARG A 93 9.82 21.41 11.30
CA ARG A 93 9.51 20.80 12.60
C ARG A 93 10.57 19.74 12.97
N PRO A 94 11.66 20.13 13.67
CA PRO A 94 12.72 19.18 14.05
C PRO A 94 12.26 18.15 15.11
N ASP A 95 11.16 18.42 15.79
CA ASP A 95 10.52 17.56 16.78
C ASP A 95 9.60 16.50 16.15
N LEU A 96 9.21 16.66 14.88
CA LEU A 96 8.37 15.69 14.18
C LEU A 96 9.17 14.42 13.84
N LYS A 97 8.73 13.28 14.35
CA LYS A 97 9.32 11.99 13.98
C LYS A 97 8.84 11.56 12.60
N VAL A 98 9.68 11.63 11.58
CA VAL A 98 9.37 11.10 10.25
C VAL A 98 9.77 9.64 10.18
N ILE A 99 8.80 8.77 9.85
CA ILE A 99 8.96 7.32 9.74
C ILE A 99 8.98 6.93 8.26
N TYR A 100 10.16 6.58 7.75
CA TYR A 100 10.35 6.09 6.39
C TYR A 100 9.99 4.61 6.34
N ALA A 101 8.76 4.29 5.97
CA ALA A 101 8.24 2.93 6.06
C ALA A 101 9.00 1.92 5.18
N ASN A 102 9.57 2.37 4.08
CA ASN A 102 10.38 1.54 3.18
C ASN A 102 11.88 1.50 3.50
N ALA A 103 12.33 1.98 4.65
CA ALA A 103 13.76 2.04 4.99
C ALA A 103 14.49 0.67 4.87
N GLU A 104 13.78 -0.43 5.06
CA GLU A 104 14.31 -1.79 5.00
C GLU A 104 13.69 -2.63 3.86
N VAL A 105 12.95 -1.99 2.94
CA VAL A 105 12.28 -2.69 1.83
C VAL A 105 13.18 -2.69 0.60
N ALA A 106 13.42 -3.88 0.03
CA ALA A 106 14.05 -4.00 -1.28
C ALA A 106 13.07 -3.53 -2.36
N VAL A 107 13.48 -2.50 -3.11
CA VAL A 107 12.65 -1.91 -4.15
C VAL A 107 12.91 -2.49 -5.52
N LEU A 108 11.85 -2.63 -6.32
CA LEU A 108 11.92 -3.02 -7.73
C LEU A 108 12.20 -1.78 -8.61
N PRO A 109 12.83 -1.97 -9.77
CA PRO A 109 12.91 -0.92 -10.78
C PRO A 109 11.51 -0.56 -11.29
N ALA A 110 11.30 0.71 -11.62
CA ALA A 110 10.09 1.11 -12.32
C ALA A 110 10.13 0.62 -13.78
N MET A 111 8.95 0.35 -14.34
CA MET A 111 8.77 -0.08 -15.73
C MET A 111 7.84 0.91 -16.45
N GLY A 112 8.01 1.04 -17.77
CA GLY A 112 7.20 1.91 -18.60
C GLY A 112 8.03 2.92 -19.40
N SER A 113 7.46 3.48 -20.45
CA SER A 113 8.18 4.32 -21.42
C SER A 113 8.57 5.71 -20.93
N ALA A 114 8.03 6.16 -19.82
CA ALA A 114 8.29 7.49 -19.25
C ALA A 114 9.33 7.49 -18.11
N VAL A 115 9.95 6.34 -17.83
CA VAL A 115 10.77 6.15 -16.63
C VAL A 115 12.25 6.13 -17.01
N GLY A 116 13.08 6.89 -16.30
CA GLY A 116 14.55 6.81 -16.43
C GLY A 116 15.09 5.51 -15.80
N ASP A 117 16.26 5.05 -16.28
CA ASP A 117 16.89 3.77 -15.88
C ASP A 117 17.15 3.59 -14.37
N SER A 118 17.09 4.66 -13.57
CA SER A 118 17.34 4.64 -12.13
C SER A 118 16.08 4.79 -11.26
N ALA A 119 14.90 4.90 -11.87
CA ALA A 119 13.67 5.09 -11.12
C ALA A 119 13.22 3.80 -10.44
N VAL A 120 12.74 3.94 -9.20
CA VAL A 120 12.20 2.82 -8.43
C VAL A 120 10.68 2.74 -8.54
N ASN A 121 10.13 1.54 -8.45
CA ASN A 121 8.70 1.34 -8.36
C ASN A 121 8.23 1.65 -6.94
N ALA A 122 7.53 2.76 -6.78
CA ALA A 122 7.07 3.26 -5.49
C ALA A 122 5.85 2.49 -4.92
N HIS A 123 5.22 1.59 -5.69
CA HIS A 123 4.00 0.86 -5.30
C HIS A 123 4.27 -0.31 -4.34
N THR A 124 5.24 -0.16 -3.46
CA THR A 124 5.61 -1.18 -2.46
C THR A 124 4.44 -1.62 -1.57
N PHE A 125 3.41 -0.79 -1.45
CA PHE A 125 2.24 -1.04 -0.61
C PHE A 125 1.26 -2.08 -1.19
N VAL A 126 1.44 -2.47 -2.46
CA VAL A 126 0.62 -3.53 -3.09
C VAL A 126 1.17 -4.94 -2.79
N GLY A 127 2.48 -5.08 -2.49
CA GLY A 127 3.08 -6.37 -2.15
C GLY A 127 2.82 -6.81 -0.70
N ILE A 128 2.72 -8.11 -0.47
CA ILE A 128 2.51 -8.69 0.86
C ILE A 128 3.78 -8.63 1.69
N ASN A 129 4.91 -9.09 1.15
CA ASN A 129 6.19 -9.12 1.86
C ASN A 129 6.66 -7.69 2.20
N THR A 130 6.52 -6.76 1.27
CA THR A 130 6.86 -5.35 1.48
C THR A 130 5.95 -4.70 2.52
N THR A 131 4.65 -5.03 2.53
CA THR A 131 3.72 -4.60 3.58
C THR A 131 4.16 -5.12 4.95
N ILE A 132 4.52 -6.40 5.07
CA ILE A 132 4.99 -6.99 6.33
C ILE A 132 6.25 -6.30 6.85
N GLN A 133 7.21 -5.97 5.98
CA GLN A 133 8.41 -5.22 6.37
C GLN A 133 8.06 -3.83 6.91
N LYS A 134 7.16 -3.10 6.23
CA LYS A 134 6.68 -1.79 6.70
C LYS A 134 6.00 -1.85 8.06
N LEU A 135 5.17 -2.88 8.31
CA LEU A 135 4.53 -3.05 9.62
C LEU A 135 5.56 -3.16 10.75
N TYR A 136 6.67 -3.87 10.53
CA TYR A 136 7.74 -3.99 11.52
C TYR A 136 8.53 -2.69 11.68
N THR A 137 8.82 -1.98 10.59
CA THR A 137 9.44 -0.65 10.64
C THR A 137 8.58 0.33 11.43
N ILE A 138 7.29 0.45 11.09
CA ILE A 138 6.35 1.34 11.80
C ILE A 138 6.26 0.97 13.28
N ALA A 139 6.16 -0.32 13.61
CA ALA A 139 6.07 -0.77 15.01
C ALA A 139 7.34 -0.49 15.81
N ARG A 140 8.52 -0.58 15.20
CA ARG A 140 9.79 -0.22 15.83
C ARG A 140 9.85 1.27 16.10
N GLU A 141 9.64 2.09 15.08
CA GLU A 141 9.77 3.54 15.15
C GLU A 141 8.73 4.17 16.12
N LEU A 142 7.48 3.68 16.08
CA LEU A 142 6.47 4.09 17.07
C LEU A 142 6.85 3.64 18.49
N GLY A 143 7.45 2.47 18.62
CA GLY A 143 7.90 1.96 19.92
C GLY A 143 9.11 2.71 20.50
N GLU A 144 9.92 3.37 19.68
CA GLU A 144 10.98 4.29 20.13
C GLU A 144 10.39 5.61 20.61
N LEU A 145 9.37 6.13 19.95
CA LEU A 145 8.68 7.37 20.32
C LEU A 145 7.78 7.19 21.55
N ASP A 146 7.16 6.02 21.69
CA ASP A 146 6.25 5.66 22.79
C ASP A 146 6.66 4.31 23.41
N PRO A 147 7.69 4.29 24.25
CA PRO A 147 8.25 3.06 24.83
C PRO A 147 7.25 2.25 25.67
N GLU A 148 6.29 2.92 26.32
CA GLU A 148 5.28 2.26 27.15
C GLU A 148 4.38 1.33 26.32
N ASN A 149 4.08 1.69 25.09
CA ASN A 149 3.25 0.92 24.17
C ASN A 149 4.07 0.07 23.16
N ALA A 150 5.39 0.11 23.19
CA ALA A 150 6.28 -0.58 22.24
C ALA A 150 5.99 -2.09 22.12
N ARG A 151 5.66 -2.74 23.24
CA ARG A 151 5.29 -4.18 23.25
C ARG A 151 3.98 -4.42 22.50
N THR A 152 3.01 -3.52 22.64
CA THR A 152 1.71 -3.59 21.95
C THR A 152 1.91 -3.44 20.46
N TYR A 153 2.66 -2.44 20.01
CA TYR A 153 2.96 -2.21 18.59
C TYR A 153 3.61 -3.43 17.93
N ARG A 154 4.65 -3.99 18.57
CA ARG A 154 5.31 -5.20 18.07
C ARG A 154 4.39 -6.42 18.03
N LYS A 155 3.53 -6.60 19.04
CA LYS A 155 2.55 -7.70 19.08
C LYS A 155 1.55 -7.55 17.93
N ASN A 156 0.99 -6.36 17.75
CA ASN A 156 0.00 -6.08 16.73
C ASN A 156 0.57 -6.27 15.32
N ALA A 157 1.77 -5.72 15.05
CA ALA A 157 2.47 -5.91 13.79
C ALA A 157 2.69 -7.41 13.47
N ARG A 158 3.11 -8.21 14.45
CA ARG A 158 3.26 -9.67 14.28
C ARG A 158 1.94 -10.36 13.97
N THR A 159 0.86 -9.96 14.64
CA THR A 159 -0.47 -10.54 14.44
C THR A 159 -0.95 -10.27 13.02
N PHE A 160 -0.85 -9.02 12.56
CA PHE A 160 -1.29 -8.66 11.21
C PHE A 160 -0.37 -9.26 10.13
N ALA A 161 0.94 -9.26 10.33
CA ALA A 161 1.90 -9.96 9.46
C ALA A 161 1.61 -11.47 9.37
N GLY A 162 1.15 -12.09 10.46
CA GLY A 162 0.71 -13.49 10.48
C GLY A 162 -0.49 -13.74 9.59
N LYS A 163 -1.50 -12.86 9.62
CA LYS A 163 -2.67 -12.92 8.73
C LYS A 163 -2.24 -12.80 7.25
N LEU A 164 -1.43 -11.82 6.91
CA LEU A 164 -0.96 -11.60 5.54
C LEU A 164 -0.16 -12.82 5.01
N ARG A 165 0.69 -13.42 5.84
CA ARG A 165 1.40 -14.66 5.47
C ARG A 165 0.45 -15.82 5.24
N ALA A 166 -0.58 -15.97 6.08
CA ALA A 166 -1.58 -17.04 5.92
C ALA A 166 -2.38 -16.88 4.61
N MET A 167 -2.78 -15.64 4.28
CA MET A 167 -3.46 -15.33 3.01
C MET A 167 -2.58 -15.70 1.81
N LYS A 168 -1.31 -15.25 1.82
CA LYS A 168 -0.35 -15.59 0.76
C LYS A 168 -0.13 -17.10 0.65
N GLN A 169 0.07 -17.79 1.77
CA GLN A 169 0.29 -19.22 1.77
C GLN A 169 -0.91 -19.99 1.22
N LYS A 170 -2.13 -19.55 1.55
CA LYS A 170 -3.34 -20.13 0.98
C LYS A 170 -3.36 -19.97 -0.55
N ALA A 171 -3.12 -18.77 -1.06
CA ALA A 171 -3.09 -18.52 -2.50
C ALA A 171 -2.00 -19.36 -3.21
N LEU A 172 -0.79 -19.47 -2.62
CA LEU A 172 0.27 -20.34 -3.15
C LEU A 172 -0.14 -21.81 -3.17
N THR A 173 -0.85 -22.28 -2.13
CA THR A 173 -1.36 -23.66 -2.08
C THR A 173 -2.42 -23.89 -3.15
N ASP A 174 -3.31 -22.91 -3.38
CA ASP A 174 -4.39 -22.98 -4.37
C ASP A 174 -3.90 -23.10 -5.82
N ILE A 175 -2.62 -22.72 -6.09
CA ILE A 175 -1.99 -22.78 -7.42
C ILE A 175 -0.83 -23.78 -7.51
N ALA A 176 -0.49 -24.49 -6.44
CA ALA A 176 0.72 -25.31 -6.35
C ALA A 176 0.83 -26.41 -7.44
N GLU A 177 -0.31 -26.95 -7.88
CA GLU A 177 -0.39 -28.00 -8.91
C GLU A 177 -0.55 -27.46 -10.34
N LEU A 178 -0.59 -26.11 -10.51
CA LEU A 178 -0.81 -25.49 -11.81
C LEU A 178 0.51 -25.21 -12.52
N ASP A 179 0.53 -25.44 -13.83
CA ASP A 179 1.62 -24.98 -14.68
C ASP A 179 1.44 -23.48 -14.96
N THR A 180 2.32 -22.69 -14.38
CA THR A 180 2.33 -21.22 -14.52
C THR A 180 3.25 -20.73 -15.63
N SER A 181 3.95 -21.62 -16.35
CA SER A 181 4.95 -21.24 -17.37
C SER A 181 4.34 -20.51 -18.56
N GLY A 182 3.06 -20.77 -18.85
CA GLY A 182 2.31 -20.13 -19.93
C GLY A 182 1.69 -18.77 -19.59
N ILE A 183 1.75 -18.32 -18.33
CA ILE A 183 1.17 -17.02 -17.96
C ILE A 183 2.04 -15.87 -18.47
N LYS A 184 1.46 -14.97 -19.26
CA LYS A 184 2.05 -13.76 -19.78
C LYS A 184 1.19 -12.57 -19.42
N VAL A 185 1.76 -11.62 -18.68
CA VAL A 185 1.00 -10.58 -17.99
C VAL A 185 1.28 -9.20 -18.54
N ALA A 186 0.22 -8.46 -18.84
CA ALA A 186 0.26 -7.01 -18.93
C ALA A 186 -0.46 -6.36 -17.74
N THR A 187 -0.09 -5.13 -17.42
CA THR A 187 -0.78 -4.28 -16.47
C THR A 187 -1.07 -2.92 -17.08
N THR A 188 -2.21 -2.30 -16.74
CA THR A 188 -2.49 -0.94 -17.20
C THR A 188 -1.46 0.03 -16.61
N HIS A 189 -1.13 -0.14 -15.34
CA HIS A 189 -0.24 0.69 -14.55
C HIS A 189 0.86 -0.17 -13.90
N ASN A 190 2.06 0.37 -13.72
CA ASN A 190 3.19 -0.36 -13.12
C ASN A 190 3.09 -0.49 -11.59
N ALA A 191 1.92 -0.91 -11.08
CA ALA A 191 1.68 -1.00 -9.64
C ALA A 191 1.91 -2.40 -9.06
N TYR A 192 1.59 -3.44 -9.82
CA TYR A 192 1.38 -4.78 -9.26
C TYR A 192 2.62 -5.67 -9.26
N GLY A 193 3.77 -5.16 -9.70
CA GLY A 193 5.01 -5.93 -9.83
C GLY A 193 5.46 -6.61 -8.53
N TYR A 194 5.31 -5.94 -7.39
CA TYR A 194 5.66 -6.54 -6.08
C TYR A 194 4.78 -7.73 -5.74
N LEU A 195 3.47 -7.64 -5.95
CA LEU A 195 2.55 -8.76 -5.70
C LEU A 195 2.81 -9.92 -6.66
N LEU A 196 2.90 -9.64 -7.96
CA LEU A 196 3.09 -10.66 -9.00
C LEU A 196 4.41 -11.41 -8.81
N GLN A 197 5.50 -10.70 -8.50
CA GLN A 197 6.81 -11.31 -8.24
C GLN A 197 6.77 -12.31 -7.06
N GLU A 198 5.93 -12.07 -6.07
CA GLU A 198 5.78 -12.96 -4.92
C GLU A 198 5.18 -14.33 -5.28
N PHE A 199 4.59 -14.44 -6.48
CA PHE A 199 4.04 -15.65 -7.09
C PHE A 199 4.86 -16.15 -8.29
N GLY A 200 6.06 -15.59 -8.48
CA GLY A 200 6.97 -15.97 -9.58
C GLY A 200 6.50 -15.46 -10.95
N ILE A 201 5.59 -14.48 -11.00
CA ILE A 201 5.04 -13.92 -12.23
C ILE A 201 5.72 -12.58 -12.51
N GLY A 202 6.23 -12.43 -13.74
CA GLY A 202 6.75 -11.16 -14.25
C GLY A 202 5.66 -10.30 -14.87
N VAL A 203 5.93 -9.00 -15.04
CA VAL A 203 5.12 -8.10 -15.87
C VAL A 203 5.81 -7.98 -17.23
N ASP A 204 5.14 -8.46 -18.30
CA ASP A 204 5.69 -8.46 -19.66
C ASP A 204 5.46 -7.11 -20.37
N ALA A 205 4.38 -6.40 -20.02
CA ALA A 205 4.09 -5.08 -20.57
C ALA A 205 3.32 -4.19 -19.58
N VAL A 206 3.60 -2.88 -19.65
CA VAL A 206 2.80 -1.83 -19.01
C VAL A 206 2.18 -0.98 -20.12
N ILE A 207 0.89 -0.67 -20.01
CA ILE A 207 0.09 -0.07 -21.08
C ILE A 207 0.10 1.45 -21.00
N GLU A 208 -0.17 2.00 -19.83
CA GLU A 208 -0.20 3.45 -19.64
C GLU A 208 1.20 4.06 -19.71
N PRO A 209 1.37 5.19 -20.40
CA PRO A 209 2.65 5.89 -20.40
C PRO A 209 3.01 6.47 -19.03
N ALA A 210 1.99 6.87 -18.26
CA ALA A 210 2.07 7.26 -16.85
C ALA A 210 0.70 7.02 -16.21
N HIS A 211 0.65 6.87 -14.88
CA HIS A 211 -0.59 6.57 -14.17
C HIS A 211 -1.68 7.63 -14.42
N GLY A 212 -2.87 7.16 -14.82
CA GLY A 212 -4.02 8.00 -15.12
C GLY A 212 -3.89 8.82 -16.42
N VAL A 213 -2.88 8.53 -17.26
CA VAL A 213 -2.71 9.14 -18.58
C VAL A 213 -3.15 8.13 -19.64
N GLU A 214 -4.28 8.42 -20.30
CA GLU A 214 -4.78 7.60 -21.40
C GLU A 214 -3.74 7.54 -22.53
N PRO A 215 -3.48 6.35 -23.10
CA PRO A 215 -2.61 6.23 -24.24
C PRO A 215 -3.20 6.91 -25.48
N SER A 216 -2.37 7.55 -26.28
CA SER A 216 -2.77 8.01 -27.61
C SER A 216 -3.15 6.83 -28.52
N ALA A 217 -3.88 7.08 -29.59
CA ALA A 217 -4.28 6.03 -30.53
C ALA A 217 -3.09 5.21 -31.07
N SER A 218 -1.96 5.84 -31.33
CA SER A 218 -0.75 5.15 -31.81
C SER A 218 -0.09 4.31 -30.71
N GLN A 219 -0.09 4.78 -29.46
CA GLN A 219 0.40 4.02 -28.30
C GLN A 219 -0.49 2.82 -28.02
N LEU A 220 -1.82 3.00 -28.09
CA LEU A 220 -2.79 1.92 -27.93
C LEU A 220 -2.60 0.84 -29.00
N GLN A 221 -2.47 1.24 -30.27
CA GLN A 221 -2.20 0.30 -31.36
C GLN A 221 -0.88 -0.45 -31.14
N GLY A 222 0.20 0.24 -30.78
CA GLY A 222 1.49 -0.40 -30.46
C GLY A 222 1.40 -1.36 -29.27
N THR A 223 0.53 -1.10 -28.30
CA THR A 223 0.26 -2.01 -27.20
C THR A 223 -0.49 -3.26 -27.66
N ILE A 224 -1.54 -3.10 -28.46
CA ILE A 224 -2.28 -4.22 -29.08
C ILE A 224 -1.34 -5.13 -29.87
N ASP A 225 -0.48 -4.55 -30.71
CA ASP A 225 0.49 -5.29 -31.51
C ASP A 225 1.49 -6.07 -30.63
N ARG A 226 1.95 -5.46 -29.54
CA ARG A 226 2.86 -6.08 -28.59
C ARG A 226 2.20 -7.23 -27.85
N ILE A 227 0.96 -7.07 -27.36
CA ILE A 227 0.18 -8.12 -26.70
C ILE A 227 0.08 -9.34 -27.60
N LYS A 228 -0.28 -9.13 -28.87
CA LYS A 228 -0.37 -10.21 -29.87
C LYS A 228 0.97 -10.89 -30.14
N ALA A 229 2.03 -10.09 -30.33
CA ALA A 229 3.36 -10.61 -30.65
C ALA A 229 4.01 -11.38 -29.49
N SER A 230 3.75 -10.97 -28.24
CA SER A 230 4.32 -11.58 -27.03
C SER A 230 3.48 -12.71 -26.46
N GLY A 231 2.27 -12.95 -26.98
CA GLY A 231 1.36 -13.96 -26.47
C GLY A 231 0.84 -13.65 -25.05
N ILE A 232 0.70 -12.36 -24.72
CA ILE A 232 0.13 -11.94 -23.44
C ILE A 232 -1.33 -12.40 -23.37
N ASN A 233 -1.67 -13.14 -22.33
CA ASN A 233 -2.98 -13.76 -22.15
C ASN A 233 -3.76 -13.22 -20.95
N VAL A 234 -3.11 -12.49 -20.03
CA VAL A 234 -3.72 -11.87 -18.86
C VAL A 234 -3.39 -10.39 -18.80
N LEU A 235 -4.41 -9.56 -18.54
CA LEU A 235 -4.24 -8.13 -18.31
C LEU A 235 -4.89 -7.74 -16.98
N PHE A 236 -4.06 -7.27 -16.05
CA PHE A 236 -4.53 -6.68 -14.80
C PHE A 236 -4.74 -5.17 -14.98
N TYR A 237 -5.93 -4.71 -14.65
CA TYR A 237 -6.29 -3.30 -14.71
C TYR A 237 -6.82 -2.81 -13.35
N GLU A 238 -6.77 -1.50 -13.14
CA GLU A 238 -7.06 -0.92 -11.83
C GLU A 238 -8.57 -0.83 -11.59
N LEU A 239 -8.99 -1.30 -10.39
CA LEU A 239 -10.31 -1.05 -9.85
C LEU A 239 -10.45 0.46 -9.57
N ASP A 240 -11.64 1.01 -9.77
CA ASP A 240 -11.98 2.42 -9.51
C ASP A 240 -11.33 3.46 -10.46
N MET A 241 -10.74 3.03 -11.58
CA MET A 241 -10.24 3.93 -12.63
C MET A 241 -11.02 3.78 -13.94
N PRO A 242 -11.20 4.88 -14.70
CA PRO A 242 -11.77 4.80 -16.04
C PRO A 242 -10.83 4.03 -16.97
N ASN A 243 -11.27 2.90 -17.53
CA ASN A 243 -10.43 2.02 -18.33
C ASN A 243 -11.01 1.78 -19.74
N ARG A 244 -11.49 2.84 -20.42
CA ARG A 244 -12.13 2.72 -21.75
C ARG A 244 -11.25 2.04 -22.82
N PHE A 245 -9.92 2.22 -22.73
CA PHE A 245 -8.99 1.58 -23.64
C PHE A 245 -8.81 0.08 -23.37
N VAL A 246 -9.11 -0.40 -22.18
CA VAL A 246 -8.99 -1.81 -21.80
C VAL A 246 -9.96 -2.67 -22.58
N ASP A 247 -11.22 -2.24 -22.73
CA ASP A 247 -12.22 -2.93 -23.56
C ASP A 247 -11.79 -3.03 -25.02
N THR A 248 -11.13 -1.98 -25.54
CA THR A 248 -10.59 -1.97 -26.90
C THR A 248 -9.45 -2.99 -27.06
N ILE A 249 -8.59 -3.11 -26.06
CA ILE A 249 -7.50 -4.09 -26.05
C ILE A 249 -8.07 -5.50 -26.00
N GLU A 250 -9.02 -5.78 -25.11
CA GLU A 250 -9.69 -7.08 -25.02
C GLU A 250 -10.31 -7.48 -26.36
N ALA A 251 -11.14 -6.61 -26.93
CA ALA A 251 -11.81 -6.86 -28.20
C ALA A 251 -10.82 -7.11 -29.36
N ALA A 252 -9.67 -6.45 -29.35
CA ALA A 252 -8.66 -6.57 -30.40
C ALA A 252 -7.72 -7.78 -30.23
N THR A 253 -7.52 -8.28 -29.00
CA THR A 253 -6.47 -9.26 -28.69
C THR A 253 -7.00 -10.56 -28.11
N GLY A 254 -8.19 -10.56 -27.50
CA GLY A 254 -8.73 -11.68 -26.75
C GLY A 254 -8.07 -11.89 -25.39
N VAL A 255 -7.23 -10.93 -24.91
CA VAL A 255 -6.61 -11.01 -23.59
C VAL A 255 -7.67 -11.04 -22.50
N GLN A 256 -7.49 -11.90 -21.48
CA GLN A 256 -8.42 -11.97 -20.37
C GLN A 256 -8.17 -10.85 -19.36
N LEU A 257 -9.23 -10.16 -18.97
CA LEU A 257 -9.18 -9.00 -18.07
C LEU A 257 -9.45 -9.37 -16.61
N TYR A 258 -8.62 -8.84 -15.70
CA TYR A 258 -8.78 -8.99 -14.25
C TYR A 258 -8.55 -7.68 -13.54
N GLN A 259 -9.42 -7.37 -12.56
CA GLN A 259 -9.32 -6.14 -11.78
C GLN A 259 -8.50 -6.34 -10.51
N PHE A 260 -7.53 -5.43 -10.28
CA PHE A 260 -6.81 -5.33 -9.02
C PHE A 260 -7.12 -4.02 -8.30
N SER A 261 -7.26 -4.09 -6.99
CA SER A 261 -7.27 -2.89 -6.16
C SER A 261 -5.86 -2.33 -6.01
N HIS A 262 -5.75 -1.01 -6.14
CA HIS A 262 -4.56 -0.23 -5.81
C HIS A 262 -4.53 0.22 -4.34
N MET A 263 -5.59 -0.02 -3.58
CA MET A 263 -5.77 0.31 -2.15
C MET A 263 -5.77 1.81 -1.82
N THR A 264 -5.89 2.68 -2.82
CA THR A 264 -5.77 4.14 -2.65
C THR A 264 -7.10 4.89 -2.69
N HIS A 265 -8.19 4.22 -3.03
CA HIS A 265 -9.52 4.81 -3.17
C HIS A 265 -10.47 4.45 -2.01
N GLY A 266 -11.56 5.21 -1.89
CA GLY A 266 -12.58 4.99 -0.87
C GLY A 266 -12.22 5.55 0.52
N PRO A 267 -12.98 5.18 1.58
CA PRO A 267 -12.77 5.70 2.93
C PRO A 267 -11.48 5.15 3.56
N PHE A 268 -10.98 5.88 4.57
CA PHE A 268 -9.91 5.38 5.43
C PHE A 268 -10.47 4.36 6.42
N GLU A 269 -10.06 3.10 6.28
CA GLU A 269 -10.53 2.00 7.12
C GLU A 269 -9.34 1.15 7.61
N ALA A 270 -9.44 0.67 8.85
CA ALA A 270 -8.36 -0.09 9.47
C ALA A 270 -8.13 -1.47 8.81
N ASP A 271 -9.17 -2.08 8.26
CA ASP A 271 -9.13 -3.41 7.63
C ASP A 271 -9.00 -3.36 6.10
N LYS A 272 -8.94 -2.16 5.52
CA LYS A 272 -8.92 -1.98 4.06
C LYS A 272 -7.84 -2.80 3.37
N VAL A 273 -6.60 -2.71 3.84
CA VAL A 273 -5.49 -3.44 3.22
C VAL A 273 -5.68 -4.96 3.34
N GLU A 274 -6.20 -5.46 4.46
CA GLU A 274 -6.50 -6.89 4.63
C GLU A 274 -7.54 -7.35 3.60
N ARG A 275 -8.64 -6.62 3.49
CA ARG A 275 -9.76 -6.95 2.60
C ARG A 275 -9.39 -6.87 1.12
N GLU A 276 -8.73 -5.77 0.71
CA GLU A 276 -8.38 -5.57 -0.69
C GLU A 276 -7.20 -6.43 -1.14
N MET A 277 -6.27 -6.74 -0.25
CA MET A 277 -5.21 -7.71 -0.50
C MET A 277 -5.80 -9.12 -0.71
N GLN A 278 -6.79 -9.52 0.09
CA GLN A 278 -7.48 -10.79 -0.11
C GLN A 278 -8.17 -10.84 -1.48
N SER A 279 -8.87 -9.77 -1.86
CA SER A 279 -9.51 -9.65 -3.18
C SER A 279 -8.49 -9.76 -4.31
N ASN A 280 -7.35 -9.07 -4.21
CA ASN A 280 -6.28 -9.17 -5.20
C ASN A 280 -5.71 -10.60 -5.31
N LEU A 281 -5.56 -11.30 -4.18
CA LEU A 281 -5.09 -12.68 -4.17
C LEU A 281 -6.09 -13.64 -4.82
N ASP A 282 -7.38 -13.49 -4.52
CA ASP A 282 -8.43 -14.31 -5.10
C ASP A 282 -8.48 -14.12 -6.64
N THR A 283 -8.42 -12.87 -7.09
CA THR A 283 -8.32 -12.51 -8.51
C THR A 283 -7.05 -13.07 -9.17
N LEU A 284 -5.91 -13.00 -8.49
CA LEU A 284 -4.65 -13.55 -9.01
C LEU A 284 -4.73 -15.07 -9.20
N VAL A 285 -5.28 -15.78 -8.21
CA VAL A 285 -5.48 -17.25 -8.30
C VAL A 285 -6.40 -17.60 -9.46
N GLU A 286 -7.47 -16.83 -9.69
CA GLU A 286 -8.38 -17.03 -10.81
C GLU A 286 -7.65 -16.83 -12.16
N ALA A 287 -6.88 -15.75 -12.30
CA ALA A 287 -6.11 -15.47 -13.51
C ALA A 287 -5.09 -16.57 -13.82
N ILE A 288 -4.39 -17.08 -12.80
CA ILE A 288 -3.44 -18.18 -12.96
C ILE A 288 -4.14 -19.48 -13.39
N ARG A 289 -5.30 -19.79 -12.80
CA ARG A 289 -6.10 -20.96 -13.19
C ARG A 289 -6.55 -20.89 -14.65
N TYR A 290 -7.01 -19.73 -15.07
CA TYR A 290 -7.38 -19.49 -16.47
C TYR A 290 -6.18 -19.74 -17.40
N ALA A 291 -5.05 -19.09 -17.17
CA ALA A 291 -3.85 -19.23 -18.01
C ALA A 291 -3.31 -20.67 -18.04
N ALA A 292 -3.39 -21.42 -16.93
CA ALA A 292 -2.97 -22.82 -16.87
C ALA A 292 -3.91 -23.79 -17.65
N GLN A 293 -5.14 -23.38 -17.94
CA GLN A 293 -6.08 -24.15 -18.75
C GLN A 293 -5.93 -23.85 -20.24
N ASP A 294 -5.75 -22.58 -20.57
CA ASP A 294 -5.63 -22.10 -21.96
C ASP A 294 -4.33 -22.59 -22.63
N GLY A 295 -3.25 -22.76 -21.87
CA GLY A 295 -1.99 -23.35 -22.34
C GLY A 295 -2.05 -24.86 -22.65
N LYS A 296 -3.21 -25.51 -22.45
CA LYS A 296 -3.45 -26.94 -22.76
C LYS A 296 -4.30 -27.16 -24.01
N ALA A 297 -4.83 -26.07 -24.60
CA ALA A 297 -5.61 -26.10 -25.84
C ALA A 297 -4.74 -25.74 -27.05
#